data_eb30ac68927f25d6fb7fd809b24e6283
#
_entry.id   eb30ac68927f25d6fb7fd809b24e6283
#
_cell.length_a   1.000
_cell.length_b   1.000
_cell.length_c   1.000
_cell.angle_alpha   90.00
_cell.angle_beta   90.00
_cell.angle_gamma   90.00
#
_symmetry.space_group_name_H-M   'P 1'
#
loop_
_entity.id
_entity.type
_entity.pdbx_description
1 polymer ?
#
loop_
_entity_poly.entity_id
_entity_poly.type
_entity_poly.pdbx_seq_one_letter_code
_entity_poly.pdbx_strand_id
1 'polypeptide(L)'
;MEEALALFAENGYLGTSMSDIASRLGITKGALYKHYAGKKEILNRIVERMGEMDLSRAREYEMPETNEPAEAYLRAPTERVREYTIAQFRHWTEDTFSSRFRRMLTLEQYRDPEMARLYQDYLAGGPVEYMASVFRSAANSDAEARQLALEFYGPMFLLYSVYDGAADKRAAMQMLKDHVGRFMQNMQKKK
;
A
#
# COMPACT_ATOMS: atom_id res chain seq x y z
N MET A 1 15.54 11.53 -2.99
CA MET A 1 14.19 11.06 -2.67
C MET A 1 14.24 9.86 -1.69
N GLU A 2 14.94 8.78 -1.97
CA GLU A 2 15.01 7.59 -1.09
C GLU A 2 15.56 7.86 0.30
N GLU A 3 16.62 8.67 0.42
CA GLU A 3 17.16 9.07 1.72
C GLU A 3 16.21 9.97 2.52
N ALA A 4 15.43 10.82 1.84
CA ALA A 4 14.40 11.60 2.49
C ALA A 4 13.29 10.71 3.05
N LEU A 5 12.83 9.73 2.26
CA LEU A 5 11.84 8.75 2.71
C LEU A 5 12.37 7.89 3.86
N ALA A 6 13.66 7.52 3.86
CA ALA A 6 14.28 6.82 4.98
C ALA A 6 14.17 7.65 6.26
N LEU A 7 14.54 8.95 6.21
CA LEU A 7 14.42 9.86 7.35
C LEU A 7 12.96 10.05 7.78
N PHE A 8 12.02 10.16 6.84
CA PHE A 8 10.60 10.27 7.15
C PHE A 8 10.07 9.02 7.88
N ALA A 9 10.54 7.84 7.48
CA ALA A 9 10.17 6.58 8.13
C ALA A 9 10.84 6.37 9.50
N GLU A 10 12.02 6.99 9.74
CA GLU A 10 12.77 6.91 10.99
C GLU A 10 12.27 7.94 12.02
N ASN A 11 12.15 9.21 11.61
CA ASN A 11 11.96 10.36 12.50
C ASN A 11 10.57 10.99 12.36
N GLY A 12 9.75 10.51 11.44
CA GLY A 12 8.50 11.15 11.02
C GLY A 12 8.72 12.25 9.98
N TYR A 13 7.66 12.52 9.20
CA TYR A 13 7.69 13.60 8.21
C TYR A 13 7.83 14.96 8.88
N LEU A 14 7.09 15.22 9.96
CA LEU A 14 7.18 16.48 10.71
C LEU A 14 8.54 16.66 11.37
N GLY A 15 9.11 15.58 11.90
CA GLY A 15 10.40 15.59 12.60
C GLY A 15 11.64 15.72 11.71
N THR A 16 11.47 15.65 10.38
CA THR A 16 12.58 15.72 9.41
C THR A 16 12.62 17.06 8.72
N SER A 17 13.80 17.71 8.68
CA SER A 17 14.03 18.98 7.98
C SER A 17 14.79 18.81 6.67
N MET A 18 14.76 19.85 5.81
CA MET A 18 15.60 19.90 4.60
C MET A 18 17.10 19.88 4.94
N SER A 19 17.48 20.32 6.12
CA SER A 19 18.88 20.26 6.58
C SER A 19 19.30 18.84 6.92
N ASP A 20 18.41 18.05 7.55
CA ASP A 20 18.68 16.65 7.85
C ASP A 20 18.85 15.83 6.58
N ILE A 21 17.97 16.08 5.58
CA ILE A 21 18.05 15.41 4.26
C ILE A 21 19.36 15.78 3.55
N ALA A 22 19.73 17.07 3.52
CA ALA A 22 20.98 17.51 2.90
C ALA A 22 22.21 16.90 3.60
N SER A 23 22.20 16.86 4.94
CA SER A 23 23.26 16.24 5.74
C SER A 23 23.39 14.74 5.45
N ARG A 24 22.28 14.01 5.39
CA ARG A 24 22.25 12.56 5.06
C ARG A 24 22.82 12.29 3.66
N LEU A 25 22.59 13.21 2.70
CA LEU A 25 23.11 13.13 1.34
C LEU A 25 24.55 13.61 1.17
N GLY A 26 25.15 14.21 2.20
CA GLY A 26 26.49 14.80 2.12
C GLY A 26 26.56 16.04 1.22
N ILE A 27 25.45 16.78 1.05
CA ILE A 27 25.36 17.99 0.23
C ILE A 27 24.95 19.21 1.05
N THR A 28 25.12 20.40 0.49
CA THR A 28 24.63 21.62 1.13
C THR A 28 23.11 21.74 1.02
N LYS A 29 22.45 22.38 1.99
CA LYS A 29 21.02 22.71 1.93
C LYS A 29 20.67 23.50 0.68
N GLY A 30 21.55 24.44 0.25
CA GLY A 30 21.37 25.20 -0.99
C GLY A 30 21.39 24.32 -2.25
N ALA A 31 22.23 23.29 -2.28
CA ALA A 31 22.24 22.32 -3.39
C ALA A 31 20.93 21.52 -3.44
N LEU A 32 20.38 21.11 -2.30
CA LEU A 32 19.11 20.40 -2.23
C LEU A 32 17.94 21.28 -2.73
N TYR A 33 17.92 22.57 -2.38
CA TYR A 33 16.90 23.53 -2.84
C TYR A 33 16.94 23.82 -4.35
N LYS A 34 18.04 23.50 -5.07
CA LYS A 34 18.06 23.56 -6.54
C LYS A 34 17.19 22.46 -7.19
N HIS A 35 16.93 21.37 -6.47
CA HIS A 35 16.20 20.21 -6.99
C HIS A 35 14.76 20.13 -6.45
N TYR A 36 14.53 20.63 -5.24
CA TYR A 36 13.23 20.57 -4.56
C TYR A 36 12.94 21.88 -3.87
N ALA A 37 11.82 22.51 -4.17
CA ALA A 37 11.40 23.77 -3.51
C ALA A 37 11.19 23.61 -2.00
N GLY A 38 10.99 22.37 -1.51
CA GLY A 38 10.86 22.07 -0.10
C GLY A 38 10.50 20.61 0.17
N LYS A 39 10.35 20.30 1.43
CA LYS A 39 10.01 18.94 1.92
C LYS A 39 8.72 18.40 1.31
N LYS A 40 7.74 19.28 1.07
CA LYS A 40 6.46 18.93 0.43
C LYS A 40 6.64 18.45 -1.01
N GLU A 41 7.52 19.06 -1.78
CA GLU A 41 7.79 18.59 -3.15
C GLU A 41 8.42 17.20 -3.14
N ILE A 42 9.33 16.95 -2.20
CA ILE A 42 9.91 15.61 -2.02
C ILE A 42 8.81 14.58 -1.73
N LEU A 43 7.87 14.91 -0.84
CA LEU A 43 6.73 14.05 -0.52
C LEU A 43 5.87 13.79 -1.75
N ASN A 44 5.54 14.82 -2.52
CA ASN A 44 4.75 14.67 -3.75
C ASN A 44 5.42 13.71 -4.74
N ARG A 45 6.74 13.83 -4.93
CA ARG A 45 7.51 12.90 -5.79
C ARG A 45 7.53 11.47 -5.25
N ILE A 46 7.52 11.31 -3.92
CA ILE A 46 7.39 9.98 -3.30
C ILE A 46 6.03 9.38 -3.62
N VAL A 47 4.95 10.16 -3.48
CA VAL A 47 3.57 9.72 -3.78
C VAL A 47 3.41 9.38 -5.27
N GLU A 48 3.92 10.22 -6.18
CA GLU A 48 3.94 9.94 -7.62
C GLU A 48 4.62 8.60 -7.93
N ARG A 49 5.82 8.37 -7.38
CA ARG A 49 6.55 7.11 -7.57
C ARG A 49 5.78 5.90 -7.01
N MET A 50 5.09 6.03 -5.87
CA MET A 50 4.25 4.95 -5.35
C MET A 50 3.15 4.57 -6.36
N GLY A 51 2.47 5.57 -6.94
CA GLY A 51 1.46 5.34 -7.96
C GLY A 51 2.04 4.65 -9.22
N GLU A 52 3.21 5.07 -9.71
CA GLU A 52 3.89 4.44 -10.82
C GLU A 52 4.25 2.97 -10.54
N MET A 53 4.73 2.68 -9.31
CA MET A 53 5.06 1.32 -8.89
C MET A 53 3.83 0.42 -8.81
N ASP A 54 2.68 0.94 -8.35
CA ASP A 54 1.42 0.20 -8.30
C ASP A 54 0.90 -0.12 -9.71
N LEU A 55 0.92 0.86 -10.62
CA LEU A 55 0.54 0.65 -12.04
C LEU A 55 1.46 -0.36 -12.72
N SER A 56 2.79 -0.25 -12.53
CA SER A 56 3.75 -1.18 -13.10
C SER A 56 3.50 -2.61 -12.65
N ARG A 57 3.14 -2.79 -11.37
CA ARG A 57 2.83 -4.13 -10.83
C ARG A 57 1.51 -4.67 -11.37
N ALA A 58 0.48 -3.85 -11.49
CA ALA A 58 -0.77 -4.29 -12.10
C ALA A 58 -0.53 -4.82 -13.53
N ARG A 59 0.29 -4.12 -14.32
CA ARG A 59 0.69 -4.56 -15.67
C ARG A 59 1.51 -5.86 -15.66
N GLU A 60 2.48 -5.99 -14.76
CA GLU A 60 3.31 -7.19 -14.63
C GLU A 60 2.48 -8.46 -14.38
N TYR A 61 1.41 -8.33 -13.59
CA TYR A 61 0.50 -9.43 -13.27
C TYR A 61 -0.73 -9.48 -14.18
N GLU A 62 -0.77 -8.68 -15.24
CA GLU A 62 -1.93 -8.55 -16.14
C GLU A 62 -3.26 -8.36 -15.38
N MET A 63 -3.21 -7.56 -14.33
CA MET A 63 -4.36 -7.16 -13.54
C MET A 63 -4.93 -5.83 -14.04
N PRO A 64 -6.23 -5.60 -13.87
CA PRO A 64 -6.83 -4.32 -14.24
C PRO A 64 -6.15 -3.13 -13.58
N GLU A 65 -5.90 -2.08 -14.35
CA GLU A 65 -5.39 -0.81 -13.84
C GLU A 65 -6.52 -0.03 -13.14
N THR A 66 -6.16 0.95 -12.32
CA THR A 66 -7.13 1.77 -11.55
C THR A 66 -8.12 2.57 -12.41
N ASN A 67 -7.81 2.78 -13.69
CA ASN A 67 -8.69 3.42 -14.68
C ASN A 67 -9.66 2.45 -15.37
N GLU A 68 -9.52 1.14 -15.17
CA GLU A 68 -10.41 0.13 -15.69
C GLU A 68 -11.60 -0.13 -14.75
N PRO A 69 -12.74 -0.66 -15.27
CA PRO A 69 -13.86 -1.03 -14.41
C PRO A 69 -13.44 -2.06 -13.34
N ALA A 70 -13.80 -1.80 -12.10
CA ALA A 70 -13.41 -2.66 -10.98
C ALA A 70 -13.86 -4.13 -11.15
N GLU A 71 -14.97 -4.38 -11.87
CA GLU A 71 -15.47 -5.71 -12.17
C GLU A 71 -14.50 -6.54 -13.04
N ALA A 72 -13.60 -5.90 -13.79
CA ALA A 72 -12.58 -6.57 -14.56
C ALA A 72 -11.68 -7.45 -13.66
N TYR A 73 -11.49 -7.03 -12.40
CA TYR A 73 -10.73 -7.79 -11.41
C TYR A 73 -11.31 -9.19 -11.14
N LEU A 74 -12.66 -9.33 -11.07
CA LEU A 74 -13.33 -10.61 -10.86
C LEU A 74 -13.34 -11.51 -12.10
N ARG A 75 -13.01 -10.98 -13.28
CA ARG A 75 -12.86 -11.74 -14.53
C ARG A 75 -11.48 -12.36 -14.67
N ALA A 76 -10.48 -11.85 -13.93
CA ALA A 76 -9.13 -12.40 -13.94
C ALA A 76 -9.14 -13.85 -13.37
N PRO A 77 -8.27 -14.73 -13.88
CA PRO A 77 -8.12 -16.07 -13.32
C PRO A 77 -7.82 -16.01 -11.81
N THR A 78 -8.50 -16.85 -11.03
CA THR A 78 -8.38 -16.89 -9.55
C THR A 78 -6.92 -17.00 -9.09
N GLU A 79 -6.12 -17.81 -9.79
CA GLU A 79 -4.70 -17.96 -9.46
C GLU A 79 -3.92 -16.66 -9.68
N ARG A 80 -4.21 -15.92 -10.75
CA ARG A 80 -3.59 -14.62 -11.01
C ARG A 80 -3.93 -13.60 -9.93
N VAL A 81 -5.20 -13.54 -9.50
CA VAL A 81 -5.63 -12.68 -8.38
C VAL A 81 -4.87 -13.05 -7.10
N ARG A 82 -4.70 -14.36 -6.83
CA ARG A 82 -3.95 -14.86 -5.68
C ARG A 82 -2.49 -14.42 -5.73
N GLU A 83 -1.82 -14.62 -6.86
CA GLU A 83 -0.42 -14.26 -7.07
C GLU A 83 -0.21 -12.76 -6.94
N TYR A 84 -1.07 -11.97 -7.57
CA TYR A 84 -1.04 -10.51 -7.47
C TYR A 84 -1.24 -10.03 -6.04
N THR A 85 -2.18 -10.60 -5.29
CA THR A 85 -2.43 -10.25 -3.90
C THR A 85 -1.19 -10.52 -3.02
N ILE A 86 -0.51 -11.66 -3.24
CA ILE A 86 0.73 -12.00 -2.55
C ILE A 86 1.86 -11.03 -2.94
N ALA A 87 1.96 -10.68 -4.22
CA ALA A 87 2.95 -9.72 -4.72
C ALA A 87 2.72 -8.32 -4.15
N GLN A 88 1.46 -7.88 -4.04
CA GLN A 88 1.11 -6.61 -3.40
C GLN A 88 1.54 -6.60 -1.92
N PHE A 89 1.27 -7.67 -1.19
CA PHE A 89 1.70 -7.74 0.21
C PHE A 89 3.22 -7.69 0.35
N ARG A 90 3.97 -8.43 -0.49
CA ARG A 90 5.43 -8.37 -0.52
C ARG A 90 5.94 -6.97 -0.83
N HIS A 91 5.33 -6.31 -1.80
CA HIS A 91 5.70 -4.93 -2.12
C HIS A 91 5.59 -4.02 -0.90
N TRP A 92 4.48 -4.08 -0.17
CA TRP A 92 4.27 -3.26 1.02
C TRP A 92 5.13 -3.65 2.23
N THR A 93 5.74 -4.85 2.23
CA THR A 93 6.51 -5.38 3.36
C THR A 93 8.00 -5.58 3.07
N GLU A 94 8.37 -6.01 1.85
CA GLU A 94 9.72 -6.39 1.48
C GLU A 94 10.43 -5.33 0.63
N ASP A 95 9.70 -4.58 -0.22
CA ASP A 95 10.28 -3.47 -0.96
C ASP A 95 10.64 -2.32 -0.01
N THR A 96 11.89 -1.88 -0.09
CA THR A 96 12.44 -0.88 0.84
C THR A 96 11.71 0.46 0.72
N PHE A 97 11.36 0.89 -0.49
CA PHE A 97 10.70 2.18 -0.70
C PHE A 97 9.27 2.15 -0.17
N SER A 98 8.51 1.15 -0.55
CA SER A 98 7.10 1.00 -0.18
C SER A 98 6.90 0.72 1.31
N SER A 99 7.76 -0.10 1.92
CA SER A 99 7.71 -0.37 3.37
C SER A 99 8.03 0.87 4.20
N ARG A 100 8.99 1.71 3.75
CA ARG A 100 9.28 3.00 4.38
C ARG A 100 8.11 3.98 4.22
N PHE A 101 7.49 4.04 3.04
CA PHE A 101 6.32 4.88 2.82
C PHE A 101 5.16 4.47 3.74
N ARG A 102 4.85 3.18 3.85
CA ARG A 102 3.85 2.65 4.77
C ARG A 102 4.17 3.03 6.23
N ARG A 103 5.42 2.86 6.68
CA ARG A 103 5.84 3.22 8.05
C ARG A 103 5.69 4.72 8.31
N MET A 104 6.13 5.56 7.40
CA MET A 104 5.95 7.01 7.50
C MET A 104 4.48 7.37 7.71
N LEU A 105 3.58 6.85 6.86
CA LEU A 105 2.14 7.11 6.96
C LEU A 105 1.57 6.61 8.30
N THR A 106 1.99 5.43 8.75
CA THR A 106 1.56 4.84 10.03
C THR A 106 1.96 5.70 11.23
N LEU A 107 3.16 6.28 11.22
CA LEU A 107 3.64 7.16 12.29
C LEU A 107 2.92 8.52 12.31
N GLU A 108 2.61 9.06 11.16
CA GLU A 108 2.17 10.45 11.01
C GLU A 108 0.65 10.62 10.88
N GLN A 109 -0.12 9.55 10.72
CA GLN A 109 -1.58 9.62 10.50
C GLN A 109 -2.35 10.39 11.57
N TYR A 110 -1.83 10.44 12.81
CA TYR A 110 -2.47 11.16 13.93
C TYR A 110 -1.86 12.53 14.19
N ARG A 111 -0.82 12.94 13.44
CA ARG A 111 -0.05 14.15 13.67
C ARG A 111 -0.23 15.20 12.57
N ASP A 112 -0.55 14.74 11.36
CA ASP A 112 -0.65 15.60 10.19
C ASP A 112 -1.87 15.21 9.35
N PRO A 113 -2.79 16.17 9.04
CA PRO A 113 -4.01 15.87 8.28
C PRO A 113 -3.76 15.38 6.86
N GLU A 114 -2.66 15.74 6.23
CA GLU A 114 -2.30 15.26 4.91
C GLU A 114 -1.79 13.81 4.97
N MET A 115 -0.96 13.50 5.97
CA MET A 115 -0.53 12.13 6.20
C MET A 115 -1.71 11.21 6.56
N ALA A 116 -2.67 11.74 7.33
CA ALA A 116 -3.93 11.03 7.61
C ALA A 116 -4.70 10.69 6.33
N ARG A 117 -4.83 11.64 5.40
CA ARG A 117 -5.47 11.37 4.09
C ARG A 117 -4.71 10.32 3.28
N LEU A 118 -3.40 10.48 3.13
CA LEU A 118 -2.56 9.50 2.42
C LEU A 118 -2.65 8.11 3.07
N TYR A 119 -2.68 8.04 4.41
CA TYR A 119 -2.88 6.78 5.11
C TYR A 119 -4.24 6.14 4.76
N GLN A 120 -5.31 6.93 4.75
CA GLN A 120 -6.63 6.45 4.35
C GLN A 120 -6.63 5.97 2.89
N ASP A 121 -6.05 6.76 1.98
CA ASP A 121 -6.04 6.47 0.55
C ASP A 121 -5.24 5.19 0.21
N TYR A 122 -4.10 4.98 0.86
CA TYR A 122 -3.20 3.88 0.53
C TYR A 122 -3.36 2.63 1.40
N LEU A 123 -3.78 2.76 2.65
CA LEU A 123 -3.69 1.67 3.63
C LEU A 123 -5.00 1.33 4.34
N ALA A 124 -6.01 2.18 4.36
CA ALA A 124 -7.23 1.94 5.13
C ALA A 124 -8.49 2.02 4.27
N GLY A 125 -9.17 3.16 4.28
CA GLY A 125 -10.46 3.35 3.60
C GLY A 125 -10.40 3.14 2.08
N GLY A 126 -9.37 3.65 1.43
CA GLY A 126 -9.19 3.55 -0.02
C GLY A 126 -9.17 2.10 -0.53
N PRO A 127 -8.30 1.22 0.00
CA PRO A 127 -8.31 -0.20 -0.36
C PRO A 127 -9.64 -0.90 -0.08
N VAL A 128 -10.32 -0.58 1.03
CA VAL A 128 -11.63 -1.16 1.36
C VAL A 128 -12.69 -0.73 0.33
N GLU A 129 -12.78 0.56 0.00
CA GLU A 129 -13.75 1.05 -0.98
C GLU A 129 -13.44 0.53 -2.40
N TYR A 130 -12.15 0.44 -2.77
CA TYR A 130 -11.76 -0.19 -4.03
C TYR A 130 -12.20 -1.66 -4.10
N MET A 131 -11.91 -2.45 -3.08
CA MET A 131 -12.32 -3.86 -3.03
C MET A 131 -13.85 -4.01 -2.96
N ALA A 132 -14.56 -3.10 -2.28
CA ALA A 132 -16.02 -3.08 -2.30
C ALA A 132 -16.57 -2.86 -3.72
N SER A 133 -15.95 -1.95 -4.50
CA SER A 133 -16.32 -1.77 -5.90
C SER A 133 -16.06 -3.03 -6.76
N VAL A 134 -14.95 -3.74 -6.50
CA VAL A 134 -14.66 -5.04 -7.14
C VAL A 134 -15.73 -6.08 -6.83
N PHE A 135 -16.15 -6.19 -5.56
CA PHE A 135 -17.11 -7.22 -5.15
C PHE A 135 -18.58 -6.85 -5.39
N ARG A 136 -18.87 -5.64 -5.87
CA ARG A 136 -20.25 -5.16 -6.07
C ARG A 136 -21.07 -6.10 -6.98
N SER A 137 -20.50 -6.61 -8.04
CA SER A 137 -21.19 -7.55 -8.97
C SER A 137 -21.35 -8.97 -8.42
N ALA A 138 -20.66 -9.31 -7.32
CA ALA A 138 -20.76 -10.61 -6.66
C ALA A 138 -21.56 -10.55 -5.34
N ALA A 139 -22.09 -9.38 -4.97
CA ALA A 139 -22.85 -9.12 -3.76
C ALA A 139 -24.30 -8.77 -4.06
N ASN A 140 -25.20 -9.02 -3.10
CA ASN A 140 -26.63 -8.69 -3.22
C ASN A 140 -26.94 -7.22 -2.81
N SER A 141 -25.97 -6.55 -2.18
CA SER A 141 -26.09 -5.16 -1.73
C SER A 141 -24.73 -4.50 -1.58
N ASP A 142 -24.69 -3.16 -1.54
CA ASP A 142 -23.48 -2.39 -1.23
C ASP A 142 -22.92 -2.71 0.17
N ALA A 143 -23.80 -3.01 1.12
CA ALA A 143 -23.39 -3.42 2.47
C ALA A 143 -22.66 -4.77 2.44
N GLU A 144 -23.14 -5.74 1.68
CA GLU A 144 -22.49 -7.05 1.49
C GLU A 144 -21.16 -6.89 0.73
N ALA A 145 -21.10 -6.03 -0.30
CA ALA A 145 -19.85 -5.75 -1.01
C ALA A 145 -18.77 -5.18 -0.09
N ARG A 146 -19.12 -4.23 0.79
CA ARG A 146 -18.20 -3.70 1.82
C ARG A 146 -17.79 -4.77 2.84
N GLN A 147 -18.70 -5.64 3.24
CA GLN A 147 -18.39 -6.74 4.14
C GLN A 147 -17.38 -7.71 3.50
N LEU A 148 -17.58 -8.08 2.24
CA LEU A 148 -16.61 -8.91 1.48
C LEU A 148 -15.24 -8.21 1.36
N ALA A 149 -15.23 -6.90 1.15
CA ALA A 149 -13.99 -6.12 1.11
C ALA A 149 -13.24 -6.14 2.45
N LEU A 150 -13.94 -5.98 3.57
CA LEU A 150 -13.37 -6.09 4.91
C LEU A 150 -12.88 -7.50 5.22
N GLU A 151 -13.65 -8.53 4.85
CA GLU A 151 -13.23 -9.94 5.00
C GLU A 151 -11.97 -10.27 4.20
N PHE A 152 -11.83 -9.69 3.01
CA PHE A 152 -10.65 -9.88 2.17
C PHE A 152 -9.45 -9.08 2.66
N TYR A 153 -9.61 -7.77 2.81
CA TYR A 153 -8.49 -6.84 3.06
C TYR A 153 -8.11 -6.73 4.54
N GLY A 154 -9.07 -6.83 5.46
CA GLY A 154 -8.82 -6.65 6.89
C GLY A 154 -7.69 -7.52 7.47
N PRO A 155 -7.67 -8.85 7.19
CA PRO A 155 -6.57 -9.70 7.61
C PRO A 155 -5.22 -9.33 6.96
N MET A 156 -5.22 -8.88 5.70
CA MET A 156 -3.99 -8.41 5.03
C MET A 156 -3.44 -7.16 5.71
N PHE A 157 -4.32 -6.22 6.06
CA PHE A 157 -3.95 -5.01 6.79
C PHE A 157 -3.34 -5.35 8.17
N LEU A 158 -3.96 -6.26 8.91
CA LEU A 158 -3.40 -6.74 10.18
C LEU A 158 -2.04 -7.41 9.99
N LEU A 159 -1.90 -8.19 8.93
CA LEU A 159 -0.68 -8.94 8.65
C LEU A 159 0.53 -8.04 8.33
N TYR A 160 0.36 -6.78 7.94
CA TYR A 160 1.48 -5.84 7.85
C TYR A 160 2.20 -5.69 9.21
N SER A 161 1.44 -5.48 10.28
CA SER A 161 2.01 -5.36 11.64
C SER A 161 2.57 -6.69 12.14
N VAL A 162 1.87 -7.79 11.88
CA VAL A 162 2.38 -9.15 12.23
C VAL A 162 3.69 -9.42 11.49
N TYR A 163 3.77 -9.11 10.19
CA TYR A 163 4.99 -9.28 9.41
C TYR A 163 6.13 -8.43 9.96
N ASP A 164 5.90 -7.16 10.25
CA ASP A 164 6.94 -6.26 10.77
C ASP A 164 7.53 -6.77 12.10
N GLY A 165 6.68 -7.26 13.00
CA GLY A 165 7.09 -7.77 14.32
C GLY A 165 7.59 -9.21 14.32
N ALA A 166 7.35 -10.00 13.27
CA ALA A 166 7.68 -11.42 13.26
C ALA A 166 9.21 -11.65 13.18
N ALA A 167 9.73 -12.58 13.98
CA ALA A 167 11.09 -13.11 13.83
C ALA A 167 11.19 -14.02 12.58
N ASP A 168 10.17 -14.84 12.31
CA ASP A 168 10.04 -15.64 11.09
C ASP A 168 9.00 -15.03 10.14
N LYS A 169 9.48 -14.30 9.12
CA LYS A 169 8.66 -13.69 8.09
C LYS A 169 7.89 -14.71 7.24
N ARG A 170 8.38 -15.95 7.15
CA ARG A 170 7.71 -17.02 6.37
C ARG A 170 6.40 -17.42 7.00
N ALA A 171 6.32 -17.44 8.35
CA ALA A 171 5.08 -17.74 9.05
C ALA A 171 3.98 -16.70 8.73
N ALA A 172 4.30 -15.40 8.77
CA ALA A 172 3.36 -14.34 8.40
C ALA A 172 2.93 -14.43 6.93
N MET A 173 3.86 -14.74 6.02
CA MET A 173 3.56 -14.97 4.62
C MET A 173 2.66 -16.20 4.40
N GLN A 174 2.85 -17.26 5.18
CA GLN A 174 1.98 -18.45 5.11
C GLN A 174 0.54 -18.10 5.56
N MET A 175 0.40 -17.33 6.65
CA MET A 175 -0.93 -16.85 7.09
C MET A 175 -1.65 -16.07 5.99
N LEU A 176 -0.94 -15.20 5.25
CA LEU A 176 -1.51 -14.49 4.10
C LEU A 176 -1.99 -15.46 3.02
N LYS A 177 -1.14 -16.40 2.60
CA LYS A 177 -1.47 -17.37 1.55
C LYS A 177 -2.68 -18.22 1.92
N ASP A 178 -2.77 -18.65 3.17
CA ASP A 178 -3.90 -19.43 3.70
C ASP A 178 -5.18 -18.60 3.74
N HIS A 179 -5.08 -17.32 4.12
CA HIS A 179 -6.22 -16.40 4.12
C HIS A 179 -6.77 -16.20 2.70
N VAL A 180 -5.90 -15.79 1.75
CA VAL A 180 -6.29 -15.54 0.36
C VAL A 180 -6.86 -16.81 -0.27
N GLY A 181 -6.22 -17.96 -0.07
CA GLY A 181 -6.71 -19.25 -0.59
C GLY A 181 -8.11 -19.60 -0.08
N ARG A 182 -8.35 -19.48 1.23
CA ARG A 182 -9.68 -19.72 1.83
C ARG A 182 -10.73 -18.75 1.34
N PHE A 183 -10.40 -17.47 1.26
CA PHE A 183 -11.32 -16.45 0.74
C PHE A 183 -11.76 -16.78 -0.69
N MET A 184 -10.80 -17.07 -1.58
CA MET A 184 -11.09 -17.40 -2.97
C MET A 184 -11.95 -18.67 -3.11
N GLN A 185 -11.69 -19.72 -2.32
CA GLN A 185 -12.52 -20.95 -2.31
C GLN A 185 -13.95 -20.66 -1.86
N ASN A 186 -14.13 -19.78 -0.85
CA ASN A 186 -15.47 -19.42 -0.38
C ASN A 186 -16.25 -18.61 -1.43
N MET A 187 -15.57 -17.71 -2.15
CA MET A 187 -16.18 -16.97 -3.26
C MET A 187 -16.65 -17.87 -4.41
N GLN A 188 -15.89 -18.92 -4.73
CA GLN A 188 -16.28 -19.89 -5.76
C GLN A 188 -17.52 -20.70 -5.39
N LYS A 189 -17.73 -21.02 -4.10
CA LYS A 189 -18.90 -21.76 -3.62
C LYS A 189 -20.19 -20.93 -3.60
N LYS A 190 -20.08 -19.60 -3.64
CA LYS A 190 -21.24 -18.67 -3.67
C LYS A 190 -21.76 -18.41 -5.10
N LYS A 191 -21.00 -18.79 -6.13
CA LYS A 191 -21.42 -18.76 -7.55
C LYS A 191 -22.19 -20.03 -7.93
#